data_98fa492806edb9dc0491e4961e8673ee
#
_entry.id   98fa492806edb9dc0491e4961e8673ee
#
_cell.length_a   1.000
_cell.length_b   1.000
_cell.length_c   1.000
_cell.angle_alpha   90.00
_cell.angle_beta   90.00
_cell.angle_gamma   90.00
#
_symmetry.space_group_name_H-M   'P 1'
#
loop_
_entity.id
_entity.type
_entity.pdbx_description
1 polymer ?
#
loop_
_entity_poly.entity_id
_entity_poly.type
_entity_poly.pdbx_seq_one_letter_code
_entity_poly.pdbx_strand_id
1 'polypeptide(L)'
;MYNREMFPVEQIVLIVVLGALVAIVARRLRIPYTVGLVVAGVILALLPWQIEIAFSKEVLFKILLPPLIFEAAINIRWSELRRDLLPIVVFVTLGVLLSAAVTASVMHFAVGWLWPAALIFGVLIAATDPVSVIAAFKEARVEGRLRLLVEAESLFNDSTAAVAFSAVLAIGLGQTFGLASTGWAVVSSIGGGILSGLLVGGIALLIMGNTKDHLVELAMTALAAFGSFWLAEHFGLSGILATTTAGILVGNLTVLGHITDKGSEYIESFWDFAAFVVNSIVFVILGINLAYQGFAQSGISLLVAIAAVILGRAVAVYPCSILFSGTSLKIASKHQHVMFWGGLRGALALALALGIPDTLPYRQEILTVTFGVVAFSVFVQGMTMTPLLRRLGEIK
;
A
#
# COMPACT_ATOMS: atom_id res chain seq x y z
N MET A 1 -19.79 25.24 20.83
CA MET A 1 -18.56 24.65 20.24
C MET A 1 -18.65 23.13 20.40
N TYR A 2 -19.19 22.44 19.41
CA TYR A 2 -19.29 20.97 19.42
C TYR A 2 -17.97 20.43 18.90
N ASN A 3 -17.30 19.56 19.68
CA ASN A 3 -16.03 18.92 19.29
C ASN A 3 -16.22 18.11 18.00
N ARG A 4 -15.62 18.57 16.91
CA ARG A 4 -15.66 17.95 15.57
C ARG A 4 -14.57 16.88 15.37
N GLU A 5 -14.09 16.23 16.41
CA GLU A 5 -13.01 15.23 16.32
C GLU A 5 -13.45 13.76 16.30
N MET A 6 -14.75 13.50 16.35
CA MET A 6 -15.26 12.14 16.16
C MET A 6 -15.81 11.99 14.74
N PHE A 7 -15.36 10.97 14.03
CA PHE A 7 -15.97 10.54 12.78
C PHE A 7 -17.48 10.40 13.00
N PRO A 8 -18.33 11.15 12.32
CA PRO A 8 -19.75 10.88 12.41
C PRO A 8 -19.97 9.50 11.78
N VAL A 9 -20.48 8.57 12.58
CA VAL A 9 -20.81 7.19 12.16
C VAL A 9 -21.63 7.21 10.85
N GLU A 10 -22.45 8.22 10.67
CA GLU A 10 -23.24 8.47 9.47
C GLU A 10 -22.38 8.60 8.19
N GLN A 11 -21.22 9.23 8.26
CA GLN A 11 -20.32 9.37 7.10
C GLN A 11 -19.68 8.05 6.73
N ILE A 12 -19.30 7.23 7.72
CA ILE A 12 -18.74 5.90 7.48
C ILE A 12 -19.80 5.01 6.81
N VAL A 13 -21.03 5.00 7.36
CA VAL A 13 -22.14 4.24 6.78
C VAL A 13 -22.41 4.70 5.35
N LEU A 14 -22.45 5.99 5.10
CA LEU A 14 -22.65 6.55 3.76
C LEU A 14 -21.55 6.08 2.79
N ILE A 15 -20.28 6.13 3.20
CA ILE A 15 -19.15 5.68 2.36
C ILE A 15 -19.25 4.18 2.06
N VAL A 16 -19.61 3.35 3.05
CA VAL A 16 -19.76 1.90 2.86
C VAL A 16 -20.90 1.59 1.88
N VAL A 17 -22.04 2.24 2.05
CA VAL A 17 -23.18 2.11 1.12
C VAL A 17 -22.81 2.57 -0.28
N LEU A 18 -22.14 3.72 -0.39
CA LEU A 18 -21.65 4.24 -1.66
C LEU A 18 -20.64 3.26 -2.29
N GLY A 19 -19.72 2.71 -1.51
CA GLY A 19 -18.76 1.70 -1.95
C GLY A 19 -19.46 0.45 -2.53
N ALA A 20 -20.49 -0.04 -1.87
CA ALA A 20 -21.29 -1.16 -2.35
C ALA A 20 -22.01 -0.85 -3.67
N LEU A 21 -22.61 0.34 -3.78
CA LEU A 21 -23.27 0.79 -5.01
C LEU A 21 -22.27 0.94 -6.16
N VAL A 22 -21.12 1.56 -5.88
CA VAL A 22 -20.03 1.71 -6.85
C VAL A 22 -19.51 0.36 -7.30
N ALA A 23 -19.34 -0.62 -6.40
CA ALA A 23 -18.89 -1.96 -6.76
C ALA A 23 -19.87 -2.65 -7.73
N ILE A 24 -21.19 -2.49 -7.52
CA ILE A 24 -22.22 -3.02 -8.42
C ILE A 24 -22.12 -2.35 -9.81
N VAL A 25 -22.02 -1.03 -9.86
CA VAL A 25 -21.93 -0.27 -11.11
C VAL A 25 -20.62 -0.56 -11.84
N ALA A 26 -19.50 -0.57 -11.14
CA ALA A 26 -18.17 -0.85 -11.69
C ALA A 26 -18.13 -2.23 -12.36
N ARG A 27 -18.69 -3.27 -11.71
CA ARG A 27 -18.82 -4.61 -12.31
C ARG A 27 -19.65 -4.61 -13.60
N ARG A 28 -20.76 -3.85 -13.64
CA ARG A 28 -21.56 -3.73 -14.87
C ARG A 28 -20.83 -3.03 -16.01
N LEU A 29 -20.05 -2.00 -15.68
CA LEU A 29 -19.27 -1.21 -16.63
C LEU A 29 -17.92 -1.87 -16.99
N ARG A 30 -17.54 -2.95 -16.32
CA ARG A 30 -16.24 -3.63 -16.45
C ARG A 30 -15.05 -2.70 -16.23
N ILE A 31 -15.14 -1.83 -15.22
CA ILE A 31 -14.06 -0.94 -14.78
C ILE A 31 -13.60 -1.36 -13.38
N PRO A 32 -12.32 -1.11 -13.02
CA PRO A 32 -11.85 -1.33 -11.66
C PRO A 32 -12.70 -0.54 -10.65
N TYR A 33 -13.09 -1.20 -9.56
CA TYR A 33 -13.97 -0.56 -8.57
C TYR A 33 -13.31 0.63 -7.89
N THR A 34 -11.98 0.64 -7.76
CA THR A 34 -11.18 1.77 -7.25
C THR A 34 -11.38 3.04 -8.08
N VAL A 35 -11.44 2.92 -9.41
CA VAL A 35 -11.77 4.02 -10.32
C VAL A 35 -13.15 4.59 -10.01
N GLY A 36 -14.14 3.71 -9.86
CA GLY A 36 -15.50 4.10 -9.50
C GLY A 36 -15.58 4.85 -8.16
N LEU A 37 -14.81 4.41 -7.17
CA LEU A 37 -14.75 5.06 -5.85
C LEU A 37 -14.16 6.48 -5.92
N VAL A 38 -13.08 6.66 -6.69
CA VAL A 38 -12.49 7.98 -6.89
C VAL A 38 -13.48 8.91 -7.60
N VAL A 39 -14.14 8.44 -8.66
CA VAL A 39 -15.19 9.20 -9.36
C VAL A 39 -16.32 9.58 -8.41
N ALA A 40 -16.80 8.62 -7.59
CA ALA A 40 -17.84 8.89 -6.60
C ALA A 40 -17.41 9.93 -5.56
N GLY A 41 -16.14 9.89 -5.12
CA GLY A 41 -15.57 10.90 -4.24
C GLY A 41 -15.54 12.29 -4.87
N VAL A 42 -15.13 12.40 -6.14
CA VAL A 42 -15.17 13.68 -6.89
C VAL A 42 -16.61 14.19 -7.00
N ILE A 43 -17.57 13.33 -7.33
CA ILE A 43 -18.99 13.70 -7.42
C ILE A 43 -19.48 14.20 -6.05
N LEU A 44 -19.17 13.50 -4.96
CA LEU A 44 -19.54 13.94 -3.60
C LEU A 44 -18.99 15.33 -3.25
N ALA A 45 -17.74 15.60 -3.63
CA ALA A 45 -17.11 16.91 -3.38
C ALA A 45 -17.79 18.05 -4.16
N LEU A 46 -18.39 17.76 -5.31
CA LEU A 46 -19.09 18.75 -6.14
C LEU A 46 -20.55 18.98 -5.71
N LEU A 47 -21.09 18.13 -4.83
CA LEU A 47 -22.43 18.33 -4.28
C LEU A 47 -22.40 19.45 -3.23
N PRO A 48 -23.53 20.21 -3.07
CA PRO A 48 -23.61 21.30 -2.11
C PRO A 48 -23.57 20.84 -0.63
N TRP A 49 -23.47 19.57 -0.40
CA TRP A 49 -23.32 19.01 0.94
C TRP A 49 -21.86 19.12 1.35
N GLN A 50 -21.55 20.01 2.28
CA GLN A 50 -20.20 20.16 2.83
C GLN A 50 -19.84 18.91 3.65
N ILE A 51 -19.43 17.84 2.97
CA ILE A 51 -18.90 16.64 3.60
C ILE A 51 -17.40 16.88 3.81
N GLU A 52 -17.07 17.53 4.92
CA GLU A 52 -15.69 17.66 5.38
C GLU A 52 -15.24 16.32 6.01
N ILE A 53 -14.78 15.40 5.19
CA ILE A 53 -14.14 14.17 5.67
C ILE A 53 -12.65 14.47 5.86
N ALA A 54 -12.30 15.00 7.02
CA ALA A 54 -10.90 15.18 7.41
C ALA A 54 -10.41 13.90 8.09
N PHE A 55 -9.62 13.11 7.38
CA PHE A 55 -8.91 11.99 8.00
C PHE A 55 -7.59 12.50 8.55
N SER A 56 -7.38 12.30 9.85
CA SER A 56 -6.05 12.54 10.42
C SER A 56 -5.09 11.43 9.96
N LYS A 57 -3.79 11.77 9.94
CA LYS A 57 -2.73 10.79 9.69
C LYS A 57 -2.87 9.55 10.59
N GLU A 58 -3.22 9.79 11.86
CA GLU A 58 -3.36 8.74 12.87
C GLU A 58 -4.42 7.72 12.50
N VAL A 59 -5.55 8.16 11.96
CA VAL A 59 -6.63 7.27 11.52
C VAL A 59 -6.20 6.44 10.32
N LEU A 60 -5.59 7.07 9.31
CA LEU A 60 -5.09 6.37 8.13
C LEU A 60 -4.07 5.30 8.52
N PHE A 61 -3.07 5.67 9.35
CA PHE A 61 -2.00 4.75 9.73
C PHE A 61 -2.43 3.69 10.74
N LYS A 62 -3.13 4.08 11.82
CA LYS A 62 -3.37 3.20 12.98
C LYS A 62 -4.65 2.38 12.88
N ILE A 63 -5.60 2.79 12.02
CA ILE A 63 -6.90 2.13 11.91
C ILE A 63 -7.11 1.53 10.51
N LEU A 64 -6.82 2.29 9.45
CA LEU A 64 -7.13 1.82 8.10
C LEU A 64 -6.01 0.96 7.49
N LEU A 65 -4.75 1.22 7.80
CA LEU A 65 -3.64 0.50 7.19
C LEU A 65 -3.50 -0.96 7.68
N PRO A 66 -3.62 -1.30 8.99
CA PRO A 66 -3.47 -2.68 9.46
C PRO A 66 -4.40 -3.70 8.79
N PRO A 67 -5.70 -3.44 8.57
CA PRO A 67 -6.57 -4.37 7.85
C PRO A 67 -6.14 -4.66 6.42
N LEU A 68 -5.69 -3.64 5.68
CA LEU A 68 -5.22 -3.81 4.30
C LEU A 68 -3.98 -4.69 4.23
N ILE A 69 -3.03 -4.42 5.13
CA ILE A 69 -1.78 -5.17 5.21
C ILE A 69 -2.04 -6.61 5.62
N PHE A 70 -2.89 -6.81 6.63
CA PHE A 70 -3.17 -8.14 7.17
C PHE A 70 -3.92 -9.01 6.17
N GLU A 71 -4.94 -8.46 5.46
CA GLU A 71 -5.67 -9.17 4.40
C GLU A 71 -4.71 -9.63 3.30
N ALA A 72 -3.84 -8.75 2.82
CA ALA A 72 -2.85 -9.11 1.82
C ALA A 72 -1.87 -10.17 2.33
N ALA A 73 -1.41 -10.03 3.58
CA ALA A 73 -0.40 -10.90 4.18
C ALA A 73 -0.91 -12.31 4.48
N ILE A 74 -2.17 -12.46 4.94
CA ILE A 74 -2.75 -13.75 5.31
C ILE A 74 -2.89 -14.68 4.10
N ASN A 75 -3.00 -14.13 2.90
CA ASN A 75 -3.13 -14.84 1.65
C ASN A 75 -1.78 -15.31 1.06
N ILE A 76 -0.64 -14.84 1.59
CA ILE A 76 0.69 -15.20 1.09
C ILE A 76 1.12 -16.56 1.64
N ARG A 77 1.34 -17.53 0.76
CA ARG A 77 1.87 -18.86 1.12
C ARG A 77 3.37 -18.81 1.33
N TRP A 78 3.82 -19.15 2.54
CA TRP A 78 5.25 -19.20 2.88
C TRP A 78 6.05 -20.15 1.98
N SER A 79 5.47 -21.28 1.60
CA SER A 79 6.11 -22.25 0.69
C SER A 79 6.46 -21.67 -0.68
N GLU A 80 5.67 -20.73 -1.17
CA GLU A 80 5.87 -20.01 -2.42
C GLU A 80 6.80 -18.81 -2.20
N LEU A 81 6.53 -17.99 -1.17
CA LEU A 81 7.32 -16.82 -0.82
C LEU A 81 8.80 -17.13 -0.64
N ARG A 82 9.14 -18.18 0.11
CA ARG A 82 10.54 -18.57 0.37
C ARG A 82 11.34 -18.91 -0.89
N ARG A 83 10.68 -19.35 -1.97
CA ARG A 83 11.35 -19.68 -3.25
C ARG A 83 11.74 -18.41 -4.01
N ASP A 84 10.94 -17.37 -3.90
CA ASP A 84 11.16 -16.10 -4.58
C ASP A 84 11.60 -14.98 -3.63
N LEU A 85 12.02 -15.35 -2.40
CA LEU A 85 12.40 -14.35 -1.38
C LEU A 85 13.54 -13.44 -1.84
N LEU A 86 14.57 -14.01 -2.51
CA LEU A 86 15.71 -13.21 -2.98
C LEU A 86 15.31 -12.17 -4.05
N PRO A 87 14.59 -12.51 -5.13
CA PRO A 87 14.03 -11.49 -6.02
C PRO A 87 13.18 -10.45 -5.29
N ILE A 88 12.26 -10.87 -4.42
CA ILE A 88 11.39 -9.94 -3.68
C ILE A 88 12.24 -8.98 -2.84
N VAL A 89 13.20 -9.47 -2.05
CA VAL A 89 14.10 -8.62 -1.26
C VAL A 89 14.83 -7.61 -2.13
N VAL A 90 15.34 -8.01 -3.30
CA VAL A 90 16.01 -7.08 -4.23
C VAL A 90 15.05 -6.01 -4.75
N PHE A 91 13.81 -6.38 -5.13
CA PHE A 91 12.84 -5.39 -5.59
C PHE A 91 12.41 -4.41 -4.49
N VAL A 92 12.16 -4.91 -3.27
CA VAL A 92 11.67 -4.06 -2.19
C VAL A 92 12.76 -3.23 -1.51
N THR A 93 14.04 -3.55 -1.73
CA THR A 93 15.17 -2.75 -1.23
C THR A 93 15.80 -1.95 -2.36
N LEU A 94 16.57 -2.58 -3.22
CA LEU A 94 17.27 -1.91 -4.33
C LEU A 94 16.28 -1.27 -5.31
N GLY A 95 15.19 -1.94 -5.66
CA GLY A 95 14.17 -1.41 -6.56
C GLY A 95 13.50 -0.14 -5.99
N VAL A 96 13.13 -0.14 -4.70
CA VAL A 96 12.55 1.04 -4.05
C VAL A 96 13.56 2.19 -4.01
N LEU A 97 14.82 1.92 -3.65
CA LEU A 97 15.87 2.94 -3.61
C LEU A 97 16.14 3.54 -5.00
N LEU A 98 16.23 2.70 -6.04
CA LEU A 98 16.43 3.16 -7.41
C LEU A 98 15.24 4.00 -7.89
N SER A 99 14.00 3.53 -7.66
CA SER A 99 12.79 4.27 -8.01
C SER A 99 12.74 5.62 -7.32
N ALA A 100 13.01 5.66 -6.01
CA ALA A 100 13.02 6.89 -5.23
C ALA A 100 14.12 7.85 -5.70
N ALA A 101 15.34 7.35 -5.94
CA ALA A 101 16.47 8.16 -6.38
C ALA A 101 16.22 8.77 -7.77
N VAL A 102 15.71 7.99 -8.72
CA VAL A 102 15.36 8.50 -10.07
C VAL A 102 14.27 9.54 -9.98
N THR A 103 13.18 9.25 -9.24
CA THR A 103 12.07 10.19 -9.08
C THR A 103 12.52 11.48 -8.43
N ALA A 104 13.29 11.41 -7.34
CA ALA A 104 13.85 12.58 -6.66
C ALA A 104 14.78 13.39 -7.57
N SER A 105 15.67 12.73 -8.31
CA SER A 105 16.58 13.42 -9.24
C SER A 105 15.82 14.16 -10.32
N VAL A 106 14.81 13.53 -10.93
CA VAL A 106 13.99 14.19 -11.95
C VAL A 106 13.24 15.38 -11.36
N MET A 107 12.65 15.25 -10.18
CA MET A 107 11.94 16.38 -9.53
C MET A 107 12.90 17.51 -9.17
N HIS A 108 14.11 17.21 -8.71
CA HIS A 108 15.11 18.22 -8.41
C HIS A 108 15.59 18.97 -9.67
N PHE A 109 16.01 18.25 -10.72
CA PHE A 109 16.63 18.87 -11.89
C PHE A 109 15.62 19.43 -12.88
N ALA A 110 14.44 18.83 -13.03
CA ALA A 110 13.45 19.27 -14.03
C ALA A 110 12.41 20.24 -13.46
N VAL A 111 12.07 20.13 -12.17
CA VAL A 111 11.06 20.98 -11.52
C VAL A 111 11.72 22.05 -10.63
N GLY A 112 12.96 21.79 -10.15
CA GLY A 112 13.70 22.72 -9.29
C GLY A 112 13.40 22.55 -7.79
N TRP A 113 12.82 21.43 -7.37
CA TRP A 113 12.59 21.18 -5.95
C TRP A 113 13.91 21.04 -5.20
N LEU A 114 13.94 21.50 -3.95
CA LEU A 114 15.08 21.24 -3.07
C LEU A 114 15.22 19.74 -2.81
N TRP A 115 16.46 19.26 -2.66
CA TRP A 115 16.75 17.85 -2.44
C TRP A 115 15.91 17.19 -1.32
N PRO A 116 15.72 17.82 -0.13
CA PRO A 116 14.89 17.20 0.91
C PRO A 116 13.44 16.94 0.44
N ALA A 117 12.82 17.91 -0.23
CA ALA A 117 11.46 17.78 -0.75
C ALA A 117 11.37 16.72 -1.86
N ALA A 118 12.33 16.74 -2.80
CA ALA A 118 12.41 15.78 -3.89
C ALA A 118 12.62 14.34 -3.39
N LEU A 119 13.48 14.14 -2.39
CA LEU A 119 13.74 12.84 -1.76
C LEU A 119 12.50 12.33 -0.99
N ILE A 120 11.85 13.20 -0.22
CA ILE A 120 10.61 12.87 0.50
C ILE A 120 9.56 12.40 -0.50
N PHE A 121 9.33 13.15 -1.59
CA PHE A 121 8.40 12.74 -2.64
C PHE A 121 8.82 11.45 -3.32
N GLY A 122 10.10 11.31 -3.69
CA GLY A 122 10.63 10.12 -4.34
C GLY A 122 10.41 8.85 -3.53
N VAL A 123 10.61 8.93 -2.21
CA VAL A 123 10.44 7.78 -1.31
C VAL A 123 8.96 7.48 -1.07
N LEU A 124 8.13 8.47 -0.75
CA LEU A 124 6.72 8.23 -0.47
C LEU A 124 5.98 7.66 -1.69
N ILE A 125 6.37 8.09 -2.90
CA ILE A 125 5.73 7.62 -4.13
C ILE A 125 6.35 6.31 -4.64
N ALA A 126 7.42 5.79 -4.05
CA ALA A 126 7.99 4.51 -4.41
C ALA A 126 7.13 3.32 -3.92
N ALA A 127 6.36 3.48 -2.86
CA ALA A 127 5.38 2.50 -2.41
C ALA A 127 4.34 2.20 -3.51
N THR A 128 3.98 0.91 -3.66
CA THR A 128 3.01 0.47 -4.69
C THR A 128 1.81 -0.23 -4.06
N ASP A 129 0.63 0.03 -4.59
CA ASP A 129 -0.63 -0.55 -4.14
C ASP A 129 -1.07 -1.67 -5.11
N PRO A 130 -1.20 -2.91 -4.65
CA PRO A 130 -1.56 -4.01 -5.52
C PRO A 130 -3.06 -4.15 -5.74
N VAL A 131 -3.92 -3.40 -5.02
CA VAL A 131 -5.38 -3.60 -4.96
C VAL A 131 -6.01 -3.70 -6.35
N SER A 132 -5.74 -2.75 -7.23
CA SER A 132 -6.31 -2.75 -8.58
C SER A 132 -5.74 -3.87 -9.45
N VAL A 133 -4.47 -4.25 -9.26
CA VAL A 133 -3.85 -5.36 -10.01
C VAL A 133 -4.38 -6.70 -9.51
N ILE A 134 -4.51 -6.87 -8.19
CA ILE A 134 -5.07 -8.07 -7.58
C ILE A 134 -6.53 -8.25 -8.01
N ALA A 135 -7.31 -7.16 -8.04
CA ALA A 135 -8.68 -7.23 -8.54
C ALA A 135 -8.73 -7.75 -9.99
N ALA A 136 -7.86 -7.26 -10.87
CA ALA A 136 -7.72 -7.75 -12.24
C ALA A 136 -7.26 -9.23 -12.28
N PHE A 137 -6.35 -9.63 -11.40
CA PHE A 137 -5.91 -11.03 -11.30
C PHE A 137 -7.01 -11.96 -10.80
N LYS A 138 -7.77 -11.55 -9.76
CA LYS A 138 -8.93 -12.31 -9.24
C LYS A 138 -9.99 -12.49 -10.34
N GLU A 139 -10.34 -11.42 -11.07
CA GLU A 139 -11.32 -11.46 -12.17
C GLU A 139 -10.84 -12.35 -13.33
N ALA A 140 -9.56 -12.28 -13.66
CA ALA A 140 -8.94 -12.99 -14.76
C ALA A 140 -8.42 -14.38 -14.37
N ARG A 141 -8.53 -14.78 -13.11
CA ARG A 141 -7.99 -16.03 -12.53
C ARG A 141 -6.49 -16.21 -12.79
N VAL A 142 -5.72 -15.13 -12.68
CA VAL A 142 -4.26 -15.20 -12.72
C VAL A 142 -3.76 -15.73 -11.38
N GLU A 143 -3.06 -16.84 -11.42
CA GLU A 143 -2.49 -17.52 -10.24
C GLU A 143 -0.98 -17.75 -10.39
N GLY A 144 -0.36 -18.24 -9.33
CA GLY A 144 1.03 -18.66 -9.35
C GLY A 144 2.02 -17.52 -9.16
N ARG A 145 3.24 -17.73 -9.71
CA ARG A 145 4.42 -16.90 -9.41
C ARG A 145 4.26 -15.42 -9.73
N LEU A 146 3.55 -15.05 -10.82
CA LEU A 146 3.34 -13.67 -11.18
C LEU A 146 2.52 -12.93 -10.10
N ARG A 147 1.43 -13.56 -9.67
CA ARG A 147 0.58 -13.02 -8.60
C ARG A 147 1.37 -12.83 -7.31
N LEU A 148 2.10 -13.87 -6.89
CA LEU A 148 2.95 -13.80 -5.70
C LEU A 148 3.97 -12.66 -5.77
N LEU A 149 4.68 -12.50 -6.90
CA LEU A 149 5.68 -11.44 -7.05
C LEU A 149 5.08 -10.05 -6.92
N VAL A 150 3.91 -9.81 -7.53
CA VAL A 150 3.23 -8.51 -7.45
C VAL A 150 2.70 -8.24 -6.05
N GLU A 151 2.03 -9.22 -5.43
CA GLU A 151 1.46 -9.08 -4.07
C GLU A 151 2.56 -8.89 -3.03
N ALA A 152 3.57 -9.76 -3.04
CA ALA A 152 4.65 -9.70 -2.06
C ALA A 152 5.54 -8.47 -2.27
N GLU A 153 5.86 -8.09 -3.53
CA GLU A 153 6.59 -6.86 -3.77
C GLU A 153 5.87 -5.67 -3.17
N SER A 154 4.58 -5.49 -3.46
CA SER A 154 3.81 -4.34 -2.96
C SER A 154 3.70 -4.34 -1.44
N LEU A 155 3.44 -5.49 -0.82
CA LEU A 155 3.31 -5.60 0.63
C LEU A 155 4.61 -5.24 1.38
N PHE A 156 5.75 -5.72 0.86
CA PHE A 156 7.04 -5.46 1.51
C PHE A 156 7.64 -4.10 1.13
N ASN A 157 7.36 -3.56 -0.08
CA ASN A 157 7.87 -2.25 -0.45
C ASN A 157 7.20 -1.12 0.35
N ASP A 158 5.95 -1.31 0.79
CA ASP A 158 5.25 -0.39 1.69
C ASP A 158 6.04 -0.21 2.99
N SER A 159 6.51 -1.30 3.56
CA SER A 159 7.35 -1.26 4.76
C SER A 159 8.68 -0.55 4.52
N THR A 160 9.34 -0.87 3.42
CA THR A 160 10.62 -0.24 3.07
C THR A 160 10.45 1.25 2.80
N ALA A 161 9.41 1.63 2.06
CA ALA A 161 9.10 3.03 1.78
C ALA A 161 8.77 3.81 3.05
N ALA A 162 7.99 3.25 3.99
CA ALA A 162 7.67 3.91 5.25
C ALA A 162 8.90 4.14 6.13
N VAL A 163 9.79 3.15 6.23
CA VAL A 163 11.06 3.28 6.98
C VAL A 163 11.98 4.31 6.33
N ALA A 164 12.15 4.24 5.01
CA ALA A 164 12.95 5.20 4.25
C ALA A 164 12.36 6.62 4.33
N PHE A 165 11.03 6.75 4.27
CA PHE A 165 10.33 8.03 4.42
C PHE A 165 10.62 8.66 5.79
N SER A 166 10.52 7.89 6.87
CA SER A 166 10.80 8.39 8.21
C SER A 166 12.24 8.90 8.34
N ALA A 167 13.22 8.18 7.75
CA ALA A 167 14.61 8.59 7.75
C ALA A 167 14.84 9.87 6.93
N VAL A 168 14.30 9.94 5.71
CA VAL A 168 14.45 11.12 4.82
C VAL A 168 13.71 12.34 5.40
N LEU A 169 12.53 12.14 6.01
CA LEU A 169 11.78 13.21 6.66
C LEU A 169 12.58 13.81 7.83
N ALA A 170 13.18 12.98 8.65
CA ALA A 170 13.99 13.43 9.77
C ALA A 170 15.22 14.26 9.29
N ILE A 171 15.87 13.86 8.19
CA ILE A 171 16.94 14.64 7.55
C ILE A 171 16.37 15.98 7.02
N GLY A 172 15.20 15.94 6.37
CA GLY A 172 14.53 17.14 5.85
C GLY A 172 14.14 18.15 6.92
N LEU A 173 13.91 17.68 8.15
CA LEU A 173 13.66 18.51 9.35
C LEU A 173 14.95 18.98 10.06
N GLY A 174 16.11 18.76 9.45
CA GLY A 174 17.40 19.25 9.98
C GLY A 174 18.01 18.40 11.08
N GLN A 175 17.51 17.18 11.29
CA GLN A 175 18.16 16.25 12.22
C GLN A 175 19.46 15.72 11.60
N THR A 176 20.56 15.83 12.34
CA THR A 176 21.87 15.31 11.91
C THR A 176 21.96 13.82 12.26
N PHE A 177 22.02 12.99 11.23
CA PHE A 177 22.19 11.55 11.41
C PHE A 177 23.59 11.12 10.96
N GLY A 178 24.28 10.35 11.82
CA GLY A 178 25.43 9.59 11.37
C GLY A 178 24.96 8.39 10.53
N LEU A 179 25.72 8.03 9.48
CA LEU A 179 25.41 6.84 8.66
C LEU A 179 25.21 5.58 9.51
N ALA A 180 26.00 5.40 10.56
CA ALA A 180 25.89 4.25 11.46
C ALA A 180 24.60 4.27 12.29
N SER A 181 24.17 5.43 12.82
CA SER A 181 22.95 5.55 13.61
C SER A 181 21.70 5.38 12.75
N THR A 182 21.70 5.92 11.53
CA THR A 182 20.60 5.73 10.57
C THR A 182 20.51 4.26 10.14
N GLY A 183 21.63 3.63 9.80
CA GLY A 183 21.68 2.21 9.47
C GLY A 183 21.15 1.33 10.61
N TRP A 184 21.55 1.62 11.84
CA TRP A 184 21.04 0.92 13.02
C TRP A 184 19.54 1.14 13.23
N ALA A 185 19.04 2.36 13.07
CA ALA A 185 17.61 2.65 13.17
C ALA A 185 16.78 1.89 12.12
N VAL A 186 17.26 1.79 10.88
CA VAL A 186 16.62 0.99 9.83
C VAL A 186 16.61 -0.51 10.20
N VAL A 187 17.76 -1.07 10.58
CA VAL A 187 17.86 -2.49 10.94
C VAL A 187 17.01 -2.82 12.16
N SER A 188 17.03 -1.98 13.20
CA SER A 188 16.22 -2.18 14.39
C SER A 188 14.71 -2.05 14.10
N SER A 189 14.31 -1.10 13.25
CA SER A 189 12.92 -0.94 12.84
C SER A 189 12.40 -2.16 12.08
N ILE A 190 13.18 -2.69 11.14
CA ILE A 190 12.85 -3.89 10.36
C ILE A 190 12.84 -5.13 11.26
N GLY A 191 13.94 -5.40 11.95
CA GLY A 191 14.08 -6.58 12.82
C GLY A 191 13.09 -6.59 13.97
N GLY A 192 12.89 -5.44 14.61
CA GLY A 192 11.92 -5.28 15.69
C GLY A 192 10.47 -5.41 15.22
N GLY A 193 10.15 -4.91 14.01
CA GLY A 193 8.84 -5.12 13.39
C GLY A 193 8.56 -6.62 13.18
N ILE A 194 9.50 -7.34 12.58
CA ILE A 194 9.37 -8.81 12.39
C ILE A 194 9.20 -9.52 13.74
N LEU A 195 10.02 -9.21 14.73
CA LEU A 195 9.92 -9.82 16.07
C LEU A 195 8.58 -9.52 16.75
N SER A 196 8.08 -8.29 16.65
CA SER A 196 6.76 -7.91 17.18
C SER A 196 5.63 -8.71 16.51
N GLY A 197 5.71 -8.87 15.19
CA GLY A 197 4.74 -9.69 14.44
C GLY A 197 4.77 -11.16 14.80
N LEU A 198 5.96 -11.74 14.95
CA LEU A 198 6.14 -13.13 15.40
C LEU A 198 5.61 -13.32 16.82
N LEU A 199 5.87 -12.38 17.74
CA LEU A 199 5.44 -12.44 19.12
C LEU A 199 3.91 -12.39 19.22
N VAL A 200 3.28 -11.35 18.68
CA VAL A 200 1.82 -11.16 18.82
C VAL A 200 1.07 -12.19 17.98
N GLY A 201 1.51 -12.46 16.76
CA GLY A 201 0.92 -13.50 15.91
C GLY A 201 1.08 -14.90 16.52
N GLY A 202 2.22 -15.21 17.12
CA GLY A 202 2.46 -16.46 17.84
C GLY A 202 1.55 -16.63 19.07
N ILE A 203 1.37 -15.57 19.88
CA ILE A 203 0.44 -15.58 21.01
C ILE A 203 -1.00 -15.80 20.51
N ALA A 204 -1.41 -15.10 19.48
CA ALA A 204 -2.74 -15.27 18.90
C ALA A 204 -2.97 -16.73 18.46
N LEU A 205 -2.01 -17.33 17.77
CA LEU A 205 -2.08 -18.73 17.33
C LEU A 205 -2.11 -19.73 18.47
N LEU A 206 -1.35 -19.51 19.55
CA LEU A 206 -1.39 -20.36 20.74
C LEU A 206 -2.78 -20.36 21.37
N ILE A 207 -3.45 -19.21 21.40
CA ILE A 207 -4.82 -19.12 21.93
C ILE A 207 -5.80 -19.80 20.96
N MET A 208 -5.68 -19.56 19.66
CA MET A 208 -6.54 -20.14 18.62
C MET A 208 -6.46 -21.68 18.62
N GLY A 209 -5.26 -22.24 18.76
CA GLY A 209 -5.06 -23.70 18.81
C GLY A 209 -5.70 -24.39 20.01
N ASN A 210 -6.11 -23.64 21.03
CA ASN A 210 -6.79 -24.15 22.24
C ASN A 210 -8.31 -23.94 22.23
N THR A 211 -8.88 -23.38 21.15
CA THR A 211 -10.33 -23.15 21.01
C THR A 211 -10.86 -23.81 19.75
N LYS A 212 -12.17 -24.04 19.73
CA LYS A 212 -12.91 -24.43 18.52
C LYS A 212 -14.02 -23.42 18.20
N ASP A 213 -13.96 -22.25 18.86
CA ASP A 213 -14.91 -21.16 18.64
C ASP A 213 -14.37 -20.23 17.56
N HIS A 214 -15.01 -20.25 16.41
CA HIS A 214 -14.62 -19.42 15.25
C HIS A 214 -14.69 -17.91 15.52
N LEU A 215 -15.49 -17.45 16.48
CA LEU A 215 -15.53 -16.03 16.87
C LEU A 215 -14.29 -15.65 17.68
N VAL A 216 -13.81 -16.56 18.54
CA VAL A 216 -12.54 -16.37 19.25
C VAL A 216 -11.38 -16.43 18.26
N GLU A 217 -11.38 -17.39 17.32
CA GLU A 217 -10.37 -17.47 16.25
C GLU A 217 -10.31 -16.14 15.48
N LEU A 218 -11.46 -15.60 15.06
CA LEU A 218 -11.54 -14.31 14.35
C LEU A 218 -11.03 -13.15 15.21
N ALA A 219 -11.43 -13.07 16.48
CA ALA A 219 -10.97 -12.02 17.40
C ALA A 219 -9.44 -12.05 17.61
N MET A 220 -8.85 -13.25 17.62
CA MET A 220 -7.39 -13.39 17.72
C MET A 220 -6.68 -12.94 16.44
N THR A 221 -7.27 -13.08 15.26
CA THR A 221 -6.69 -12.49 14.04
C THR A 221 -6.73 -10.97 14.09
N ALA A 222 -7.77 -10.36 14.66
CA ALA A 222 -7.81 -8.91 14.89
C ALA A 222 -6.73 -8.46 15.89
N LEU A 223 -6.52 -9.23 16.97
CA LEU A 223 -5.39 -9.00 17.88
C LEU A 223 -4.05 -9.12 17.14
N ALA A 224 -3.87 -10.13 16.29
CA ALA A 224 -2.66 -10.30 15.50
C ALA A 224 -2.42 -9.09 14.56
N ALA A 225 -3.45 -8.60 13.88
CA ALA A 225 -3.36 -7.47 12.96
C ALA A 225 -3.04 -6.16 13.67
N PHE A 226 -3.91 -5.72 14.58
CA PHE A 226 -3.78 -4.43 15.25
C PHE A 226 -2.78 -4.46 16.39
N GLY A 227 -2.74 -5.55 17.17
CA GLY A 227 -1.83 -5.68 18.31
C GLY A 227 -0.37 -5.69 17.88
N SER A 228 -0.03 -6.39 16.80
CA SER A 228 1.34 -6.39 16.27
C SER A 228 1.75 -5.01 15.75
N PHE A 229 0.83 -4.32 15.04
CA PHE A 229 1.05 -2.97 14.55
C PHE A 229 1.32 -1.99 15.70
N TRP A 230 0.41 -1.92 16.65
CA TRP A 230 0.51 -0.97 17.75
C TRP A 230 1.67 -1.26 18.69
N LEU A 231 1.99 -2.53 18.93
CA LEU A 231 3.17 -2.91 19.71
C LEU A 231 4.44 -2.41 19.03
N ALA A 232 4.61 -2.65 17.74
CA ALA A 232 5.78 -2.19 17.00
C ALA A 232 5.88 -0.66 16.99
N GLU A 233 4.80 0.05 16.65
CA GLU A 233 4.77 1.52 16.62
C GLU A 233 5.06 2.13 18.00
N HIS A 234 4.60 1.50 19.10
CA HIS A 234 4.89 1.97 20.45
C HIS A 234 6.40 2.01 20.76
N PHE A 235 7.17 1.08 20.19
CA PHE A 235 8.62 1.04 20.34
C PHE A 235 9.38 1.74 19.19
N GLY A 236 8.70 2.47 18.31
CA GLY A 236 9.31 3.13 17.16
C GLY A 236 9.82 2.14 16.09
N LEU A 237 9.24 0.95 16.03
CA LEU A 237 9.53 -0.11 15.07
C LEU A 237 8.52 -0.09 13.91
N SER A 238 8.74 -0.88 12.85
CA SER A 238 7.82 -0.91 11.71
C SER A 238 6.53 -1.69 12.01
N GLY A 239 5.42 -0.97 12.23
CA GLY A 239 4.09 -1.55 12.39
C GLY A 239 3.63 -2.31 11.14
N ILE A 240 3.98 -1.82 9.95
CA ILE A 240 3.67 -2.46 8.67
C ILE A 240 4.30 -3.84 8.60
N LEU A 241 5.61 -3.96 8.91
CA LEU A 241 6.30 -5.26 8.93
C LEU A 241 5.77 -6.19 10.02
N ALA A 242 5.40 -5.64 11.17
CA ALA A 242 4.82 -6.42 12.24
C ALA A 242 3.49 -7.07 11.81
N THR A 243 2.58 -6.28 11.24
CA THR A 243 1.30 -6.78 10.74
C THR A 243 1.48 -7.76 9.57
N THR A 244 2.41 -7.46 8.63
CA THR A 244 2.76 -8.38 7.55
C THR A 244 3.25 -9.72 8.09
N THR A 245 4.17 -9.69 9.04
CA THR A 245 4.73 -10.92 9.64
C THR A 245 3.67 -11.72 10.39
N ALA A 246 2.83 -11.05 11.18
CA ALA A 246 1.71 -11.68 11.87
C ALA A 246 0.70 -12.29 10.91
N GLY A 247 0.36 -11.60 9.81
CA GLY A 247 -0.56 -12.09 8.78
C GLY A 247 -0.01 -13.32 8.06
N ILE A 248 1.24 -13.29 7.60
CA ILE A 248 1.89 -14.46 6.98
C ILE A 248 1.94 -15.64 7.97
N LEU A 249 2.26 -15.39 9.23
CA LEU A 249 2.32 -16.44 10.26
C LEU A 249 0.95 -17.08 10.46
N VAL A 250 -0.08 -16.28 10.67
CA VAL A 250 -1.47 -16.75 10.87
C VAL A 250 -1.96 -17.49 9.63
N GLY A 251 -1.83 -16.93 8.43
CA GLY A 251 -2.30 -17.55 7.19
C GLY A 251 -1.67 -18.91 6.89
N ASN A 252 -0.38 -19.09 7.21
CA ASN A 252 0.31 -20.35 6.93
C ASN A 252 0.11 -21.42 8.00
N LEU A 253 -0.08 -21.05 9.26
CA LEU A 253 -0.32 -22.02 10.34
C LEU A 253 -1.79 -22.46 10.40
N THR A 254 -2.70 -21.70 9.82
CA THR A 254 -4.08 -22.14 9.54
C THR A 254 -4.09 -23.44 8.73
N VAL A 255 -3.22 -23.53 7.72
CA VAL A 255 -3.06 -24.74 6.87
C VAL A 255 -2.56 -25.96 7.67
N LEU A 256 -1.91 -25.75 8.82
CA LEU A 256 -1.40 -26.82 9.69
C LEU A 256 -2.43 -27.35 10.69
N GLY A 257 -3.70 -26.93 10.61
CA GLY A 257 -4.79 -27.44 11.45
C GLY A 257 -4.94 -26.76 12.81
N HIS A 258 -4.34 -25.59 13.00
CA HIS A 258 -4.51 -24.79 14.22
C HIS A 258 -5.80 -23.98 14.23
N ILE A 259 -6.52 -23.90 13.12
CA ILE A 259 -7.79 -23.18 12.95
C ILE A 259 -8.82 -24.16 12.36
N THR A 260 -10.07 -24.01 12.75
CA THR A 260 -11.15 -24.84 12.22
C THR A 260 -11.45 -24.45 10.75
N ASP A 261 -11.97 -25.39 9.93
CA ASP A 261 -12.33 -25.11 8.54
C ASP A 261 -13.34 -23.95 8.44
N LYS A 262 -14.32 -23.91 9.36
CA LYS A 262 -15.25 -22.78 9.48
C LYS A 262 -14.54 -21.50 9.88
N GLY A 263 -13.63 -21.55 10.84
CA GLY A 263 -12.84 -20.38 11.24
C GLY A 263 -12.07 -19.79 10.09
N SER A 264 -11.43 -20.63 9.26
CA SER A 264 -10.70 -20.17 8.07
C SER A 264 -11.61 -19.40 7.09
N GLU A 265 -12.81 -19.92 6.79
CA GLU A 265 -13.78 -19.28 5.90
C GLU A 265 -14.26 -17.92 6.47
N TYR A 266 -14.56 -17.86 7.78
CA TYR A 266 -14.98 -16.61 8.43
C TYR A 266 -13.84 -15.59 8.47
N ILE A 267 -12.61 -16.01 8.74
CA ILE A 267 -11.44 -15.14 8.77
C ILE A 267 -11.20 -14.52 7.38
N GLU A 268 -11.18 -15.34 6.34
CA GLU A 268 -11.01 -14.86 4.95
C GLU A 268 -12.12 -13.86 4.58
N SER A 269 -13.38 -14.22 4.79
CA SER A 269 -14.52 -13.37 4.47
C SER A 269 -14.51 -12.05 5.25
N PHE A 270 -14.12 -12.08 6.53
CA PHE A 270 -14.05 -10.89 7.35
C PHE A 270 -12.95 -9.93 6.89
N TRP A 271 -11.74 -10.45 6.60
CA TRP A 271 -10.65 -9.60 6.17
C TRP A 271 -10.83 -9.08 4.75
N ASP A 272 -11.41 -9.86 3.84
CA ASP A 272 -11.86 -9.38 2.52
C ASP A 272 -12.86 -8.23 2.67
N PHE A 273 -13.84 -8.35 3.58
CA PHE A 273 -14.81 -7.28 3.85
C PHE A 273 -14.17 -6.07 4.50
N ALA A 274 -13.28 -6.25 5.48
CA ALA A 274 -12.56 -5.16 6.13
C ALA A 274 -11.70 -4.37 5.12
N ALA A 275 -10.97 -5.07 4.25
CA ALA A 275 -10.20 -4.45 3.18
C ALA A 275 -11.10 -3.72 2.17
N PHE A 276 -12.26 -4.28 1.82
CA PHE A 276 -13.24 -3.61 0.96
C PHE A 276 -13.73 -2.29 1.57
N VAL A 277 -14.08 -2.28 2.87
CA VAL A 277 -14.52 -1.08 3.57
C VAL A 277 -13.41 -0.02 3.60
N VAL A 278 -12.20 -0.44 3.98
CA VAL A 278 -11.06 0.48 4.07
C VAL A 278 -10.70 1.06 2.70
N ASN A 279 -10.63 0.24 1.67
CA ASN A 279 -10.38 0.71 0.30
C ASN A 279 -11.48 1.68 -0.15
N SER A 280 -12.75 1.40 0.16
CA SER A 280 -13.86 2.32 -0.16
C SER A 280 -13.65 3.68 0.49
N ILE A 281 -13.27 3.70 1.77
CA ILE A 281 -12.98 4.93 2.50
C ILE A 281 -11.81 5.69 1.85
N VAL A 282 -10.68 5.02 1.64
CA VAL A 282 -9.45 5.67 1.14
C VAL A 282 -9.63 6.24 -0.27
N PHE A 283 -10.23 5.47 -1.20
CA PHE A 283 -10.38 5.92 -2.58
C PHE A 283 -11.49 6.97 -2.75
N VAL A 284 -12.56 6.96 -1.93
CA VAL A 284 -13.55 8.05 -1.89
C VAL A 284 -12.90 9.34 -1.39
N ILE A 285 -12.10 9.26 -0.32
CA ILE A 285 -11.35 10.40 0.19
C ILE A 285 -10.35 10.94 -0.82
N LEU A 286 -9.64 10.03 -1.52
CA LEU A 286 -8.80 10.42 -2.64
C LEU A 286 -9.58 11.28 -3.65
N GLY A 287 -10.77 10.81 -4.04
CA GLY A 287 -11.63 11.53 -4.98
C GLY A 287 -12.08 12.90 -4.47
N ILE A 288 -12.49 12.98 -3.19
CA ILE A 288 -12.89 14.24 -2.56
C ILE A 288 -11.72 15.22 -2.56
N ASN A 289 -10.55 14.79 -2.09
CA ASN A 289 -9.37 15.66 -2.04
C ASN A 289 -8.92 16.07 -3.45
N LEU A 290 -9.01 15.18 -4.43
CA LEU A 290 -8.66 15.47 -5.81
C LEU A 290 -9.47 16.63 -6.39
N ALA A 291 -10.76 16.72 -6.05
CA ALA A 291 -11.64 17.79 -6.51
C ALA A 291 -11.24 19.17 -5.98
N TYR A 292 -10.59 19.23 -4.81
CA TYR A 292 -10.16 20.50 -4.18
C TYR A 292 -8.70 20.88 -4.50
N GLN A 293 -7.95 20.04 -5.22
CA GLN A 293 -6.55 20.35 -5.57
C GLN A 293 -6.45 21.39 -6.68
N GLY A 294 -5.58 22.38 -6.48
CA GLY A 294 -5.29 23.43 -7.44
C GLY A 294 -4.32 23.00 -8.55
N PHE A 295 -4.70 22.02 -9.38
CA PHE A 295 -3.81 21.46 -10.43
C PHE A 295 -3.32 22.49 -11.46
N ALA A 296 -4.04 23.60 -11.64
CA ALA A 296 -3.66 24.63 -12.61
C ALA A 296 -2.27 25.24 -12.34
N GLN A 297 -1.87 25.33 -11.06
CA GLN A 297 -0.58 25.87 -10.65
C GLN A 297 0.55 24.84 -10.67
N SER A 298 0.22 23.56 -10.51
CA SER A 298 1.19 22.45 -10.40
C SER A 298 1.20 21.54 -11.63
N GLY A 299 0.58 21.94 -12.75
CA GLY A 299 0.38 21.06 -13.90
C GLY A 299 1.67 20.55 -14.51
N ILE A 300 2.71 21.38 -14.62
CA ILE A 300 4.01 20.98 -15.15
C ILE A 300 4.69 20.03 -14.17
N SER A 301 4.72 20.38 -12.89
CA SER A 301 5.29 19.52 -11.83
C SER A 301 4.60 18.15 -11.80
N LEU A 302 3.29 18.09 -12.00
CA LEU A 302 2.53 16.84 -12.06
C LEU A 302 2.91 15.99 -13.28
N LEU A 303 2.99 16.58 -14.47
CA LEU A 303 3.37 15.84 -15.68
C LEU A 303 4.79 15.28 -15.56
N VAL A 304 5.72 16.09 -15.06
CA VAL A 304 7.10 15.66 -14.79
C VAL A 304 7.13 14.55 -13.74
N ALA A 305 6.34 14.67 -12.67
CA ALA A 305 6.27 13.65 -11.63
C ALA A 305 5.71 12.31 -12.15
N ILE A 306 4.66 12.34 -12.98
CA ILE A 306 4.14 11.12 -13.62
C ILE A 306 5.23 10.45 -14.47
N ALA A 307 5.94 11.22 -15.30
CA ALA A 307 7.03 10.70 -16.11
C ALA A 307 8.18 10.16 -15.24
N ALA A 308 8.54 10.87 -14.18
CA ALA A 308 9.58 10.48 -13.22
C ALA A 308 9.23 9.15 -12.50
N VAL A 309 7.98 9.01 -12.07
CA VAL A 309 7.50 7.80 -11.40
C VAL A 309 7.50 6.60 -12.33
N ILE A 310 7.06 6.77 -13.58
CA ILE A 310 7.12 5.72 -14.61
C ILE A 310 8.56 5.34 -14.91
N LEU A 311 9.45 6.32 -15.09
CA LEU A 311 10.89 6.08 -15.31
C LEU A 311 11.54 5.40 -14.11
N GLY A 312 11.28 5.87 -12.89
CA GLY A 312 11.75 5.25 -11.66
C GLY A 312 11.32 3.81 -11.54
N ARG A 313 10.06 3.50 -11.88
CA ARG A 313 9.54 2.14 -11.91
C ARG A 313 10.23 1.27 -12.96
N ALA A 314 10.49 1.80 -14.15
CA ALA A 314 11.23 1.09 -15.18
C ALA A 314 12.66 0.73 -14.71
N VAL A 315 13.35 1.70 -14.10
CA VAL A 315 14.71 1.49 -13.55
C VAL A 315 14.71 0.54 -12.35
N ALA A 316 13.64 0.48 -11.59
CA ALA A 316 13.49 -0.51 -10.52
C ALA A 316 13.26 -1.92 -11.06
N VAL A 317 12.35 -2.10 -12.02
CA VAL A 317 11.93 -3.45 -12.43
C VAL A 317 12.91 -4.10 -13.40
N TYR A 318 13.28 -3.43 -14.49
CA TYR A 318 14.07 -4.08 -15.53
C TYR A 318 15.52 -4.39 -15.09
N PRO A 319 16.30 -3.47 -14.52
CA PRO A 319 17.65 -3.78 -14.05
C PRO A 319 17.67 -4.82 -12.93
N CYS A 320 16.76 -4.73 -11.94
CA CYS A 320 16.67 -5.74 -10.89
C CYS A 320 16.32 -7.12 -11.45
N SER A 321 15.48 -7.21 -12.50
CA SER A 321 15.17 -8.47 -13.17
C SER A 321 16.37 -9.06 -13.91
N ILE A 322 17.27 -8.22 -14.46
CA ILE A 322 18.47 -8.66 -15.16
C ILE A 322 19.42 -9.40 -14.22
N LEU A 323 19.48 -9.04 -12.94
CA LEU A 323 20.31 -9.72 -11.93
C LEU A 323 19.99 -11.22 -11.83
N PHE A 324 18.76 -11.62 -12.18
CA PHE A 324 18.29 -13.00 -12.11
C PHE A 324 18.28 -13.70 -13.48
N SER A 325 18.69 -13.04 -14.56
CA SER A 325 18.55 -13.55 -15.94
C SER A 325 19.25 -14.89 -16.20
N GLY A 326 20.37 -15.15 -15.52
CA GLY A 326 21.15 -16.39 -15.61
C GLY A 326 20.86 -17.43 -14.53
N THR A 327 19.81 -17.25 -13.72
CA THR A 327 19.51 -18.11 -12.57
C THR A 327 18.18 -18.84 -12.74
N SER A 328 17.92 -19.82 -11.87
CA SER A 328 16.60 -20.48 -11.75
C SER A 328 15.49 -19.52 -11.29
N LEU A 329 15.86 -18.35 -10.76
CA LEU A 329 14.94 -17.30 -10.31
C LEU A 329 14.58 -16.30 -11.39
N LYS A 330 15.02 -16.52 -12.65
CA LYS A 330 14.72 -15.66 -13.79
C LYS A 330 13.23 -15.28 -13.85
N ILE A 331 12.98 -13.98 -14.02
CA ILE A 331 11.63 -13.44 -14.19
C ILE A 331 11.37 -13.28 -15.69
N ALA A 332 10.31 -13.89 -16.18
CA ALA A 332 9.95 -13.83 -17.59
C ALA A 332 9.67 -12.37 -18.01
N SER A 333 10.04 -11.98 -19.24
CA SER A 333 9.86 -10.60 -19.72
C SER A 333 8.41 -10.14 -19.63
N LYS A 334 7.44 -11.01 -19.89
CA LYS A 334 6.03 -10.71 -19.74
C LYS A 334 5.64 -10.36 -18.30
N HIS A 335 6.19 -11.07 -17.31
CA HIS A 335 5.99 -10.77 -15.90
C HIS A 335 6.66 -9.45 -15.50
N GLN A 336 7.85 -9.12 -16.07
CA GLN A 336 8.49 -7.82 -15.85
C GLN A 336 7.61 -6.67 -16.34
N HIS A 337 6.96 -6.80 -17.50
CA HIS A 337 6.04 -5.79 -18.01
C HIS A 337 4.79 -5.62 -17.14
N VAL A 338 4.27 -6.73 -16.59
CA VAL A 338 3.15 -6.66 -15.63
C VAL A 338 3.60 -5.99 -14.32
N MET A 339 4.75 -6.35 -13.77
CA MET A 339 5.32 -5.72 -12.57
C MET A 339 5.59 -4.23 -12.80
N PHE A 340 6.15 -3.86 -13.95
CA PHE A 340 6.41 -2.46 -14.32
C PHE A 340 5.12 -1.65 -14.33
N TRP A 341 4.10 -2.09 -15.08
CA TRP A 341 2.86 -1.34 -15.24
C TRP A 341 1.93 -1.48 -14.02
N GLY A 342 2.02 -2.59 -13.30
CA GLY A 342 1.25 -2.90 -12.09
C GLY A 342 1.73 -2.20 -10.82
N GLY A 343 2.83 -1.45 -10.88
CA GLY A 343 3.27 -0.62 -9.76
C GLY A 343 2.38 0.61 -9.56
N LEU A 344 1.09 0.40 -9.30
CA LEU A 344 0.13 1.47 -9.01
C LEU A 344 0.49 2.15 -7.70
N ARG A 345 0.09 3.39 -7.55
CA ARG A 345 0.26 4.15 -6.30
C ARG A 345 -1.09 4.24 -5.59
N GLY A 346 -1.09 4.15 -4.26
CA GLY A 346 -2.35 4.02 -3.53
C GLY A 346 -2.33 4.63 -2.13
N ALA A 347 -3.00 3.93 -1.22
CA ALA A 347 -3.32 4.41 0.12
C ALA A 347 -2.10 4.84 0.94
N LEU A 348 -1.00 4.07 0.92
CA LEU A 348 0.18 4.40 1.71
C LEU A 348 0.85 5.69 1.23
N ALA A 349 0.99 5.90 -0.08
CA ALA A 349 1.57 7.13 -0.61
C ALA A 349 0.79 8.37 -0.14
N LEU A 350 -0.55 8.28 -0.14
CA LEU A 350 -1.42 9.35 0.38
C LEU A 350 -1.25 9.56 1.89
N ALA A 351 -1.20 8.47 2.65
CA ALA A 351 -1.01 8.52 4.09
C ALA A 351 0.33 9.17 4.46
N LEU A 352 1.43 8.75 3.79
CA LEU A 352 2.75 9.35 3.99
C LEU A 352 2.77 10.84 3.61
N ALA A 353 2.15 11.22 2.48
CA ALA A 353 2.07 12.61 2.04
C ALA A 353 1.32 13.48 3.05
N LEU A 354 0.16 13.03 3.54
CA LEU A 354 -0.61 13.71 4.59
C LEU A 354 0.17 13.79 5.92
N GLY A 355 1.11 12.87 6.14
CA GLY A 355 1.99 12.85 7.29
C GLY A 355 3.13 13.86 7.26
N ILE A 356 3.34 14.59 6.17
CA ILE A 356 4.38 15.62 6.06
C ILE A 356 4.01 16.81 6.95
N PRO A 357 4.92 17.28 7.84
CA PRO A 357 4.67 18.46 8.68
C PRO A 357 4.47 19.74 7.86
N ASP A 358 3.63 20.66 8.38
CA ASP A 358 3.35 21.94 7.73
C ASP A 358 4.59 22.84 7.57
N THR A 359 5.62 22.60 8.37
CA THR A 359 6.88 23.33 8.34
C THR A 359 7.79 22.96 7.17
N LEU A 360 7.52 21.86 6.45
CA LEU A 360 8.36 21.42 5.35
C LEU A 360 8.11 22.27 4.09
N PRO A 361 9.17 22.80 3.46
CA PRO A 361 9.06 23.48 2.15
C PRO A 361 8.42 22.56 1.10
N TYR A 362 7.63 23.13 0.19
CA TYR A 362 6.92 22.43 -0.89
C TYR A 362 5.84 21.44 -0.44
N ARG A 363 5.49 21.37 0.85
CA ARG A 363 4.48 20.41 1.35
C ARG A 363 3.20 20.40 0.52
N GLN A 364 2.62 21.58 0.25
CA GLN A 364 1.37 21.67 -0.50
C GLN A 364 1.53 21.17 -1.94
N GLU A 365 2.66 21.46 -2.57
CA GLU A 365 2.94 20.99 -3.92
C GLU A 365 3.18 19.47 -3.94
N ILE A 366 3.91 18.92 -2.95
CA ILE A 366 4.10 17.48 -2.78
C ILE A 366 2.73 16.79 -2.63
N LEU A 367 1.83 17.33 -1.81
CA LEU A 367 0.47 16.79 -1.64
C LEU A 367 -0.27 16.79 -2.99
N THR A 368 -0.36 17.94 -3.65
CA THR A 368 -1.08 18.08 -4.93
C THR A 368 -0.54 17.11 -5.99
N VAL A 369 0.79 17.03 -6.12
CA VAL A 369 1.44 16.15 -7.09
C VAL A 369 1.22 14.68 -6.71
N THR A 370 1.29 14.32 -5.42
CA THR A 370 1.01 12.94 -4.95
C THR A 370 -0.42 12.53 -5.28
N PHE A 371 -1.41 13.37 -4.97
CA PHE A 371 -2.82 13.09 -5.31
C PHE A 371 -3.00 12.90 -6.82
N GLY A 372 -2.35 13.75 -7.63
CA GLY A 372 -2.42 13.65 -9.09
C GLY A 372 -1.75 12.38 -9.64
N VAL A 373 -0.58 11.97 -9.12
CA VAL A 373 0.10 10.73 -9.52
C VAL A 373 -0.71 9.49 -9.12
N VAL A 374 -1.29 9.48 -7.91
CA VAL A 374 -2.16 8.37 -7.47
C VAL A 374 -3.41 8.30 -8.36
N ALA A 375 -4.03 9.43 -8.67
CA ALA A 375 -5.15 9.48 -9.60
C ALA A 375 -4.76 8.94 -10.99
N PHE A 376 -3.62 9.37 -11.55
CA PHE A 376 -3.09 8.82 -12.81
C PHE A 376 -2.92 7.30 -12.73
N SER A 377 -2.36 6.78 -11.65
CA SER A 377 -2.20 5.34 -11.45
C SER A 377 -3.54 4.61 -11.46
N VAL A 378 -4.53 5.10 -10.73
CA VAL A 378 -5.85 4.49 -10.65
C VAL A 378 -6.58 4.54 -12.00
N PHE A 379 -6.62 5.73 -12.64
CA PHE A 379 -7.38 5.92 -13.88
C PHE A 379 -6.68 5.32 -15.10
N VAL A 380 -5.37 5.53 -15.26
CA VAL A 380 -4.66 5.13 -16.46
C VAL A 380 -4.09 3.72 -16.32
N GLN A 381 -3.24 3.48 -15.33
CA GLN A 381 -2.62 2.16 -15.17
C GLN A 381 -3.65 1.10 -14.75
N GLY A 382 -4.54 1.41 -13.79
CA GLY A 382 -5.59 0.49 -13.34
C GLY A 382 -6.52 0.07 -14.47
N MET A 383 -7.02 1.01 -15.28
CA MET A 383 -7.92 0.68 -16.40
C MET A 383 -7.22 -0.06 -17.54
N THR A 384 -5.92 0.15 -17.74
CA THR A 384 -5.15 -0.46 -18.84
C THR A 384 -4.48 -1.78 -18.44
N MET A 385 -4.58 -2.19 -17.17
CA MET A 385 -3.98 -3.45 -16.69
C MET A 385 -4.60 -4.68 -17.36
N THR A 386 -5.93 -4.80 -17.39
CA THR A 386 -6.63 -5.92 -18.05
C THR A 386 -6.29 -6.04 -19.54
N PRO A 387 -6.31 -4.97 -20.35
CA PRO A 387 -5.79 -4.99 -21.72
C PRO A 387 -4.33 -5.46 -21.84
N LEU A 388 -3.46 -5.02 -20.91
CA LEU A 388 -2.06 -5.45 -20.90
C LEU A 388 -1.93 -6.94 -20.65
N LEU A 389 -2.62 -7.48 -19.64
CA LEU A 389 -2.62 -8.90 -19.30
C LEU A 389 -3.08 -9.76 -20.50
N ARG A 390 -4.11 -9.31 -21.22
CA ARG A 390 -4.57 -9.98 -22.47
C ARG A 390 -3.50 -9.99 -23.54
N ARG A 391 -2.83 -8.85 -23.80
CA ARG A 391 -1.77 -8.76 -24.79
C ARG A 391 -0.56 -9.64 -24.49
N LEU A 392 -0.26 -9.84 -23.21
CA LEU A 392 0.85 -10.66 -22.76
C LEU A 392 0.48 -12.16 -22.62
N GLY A 393 -0.78 -12.52 -22.89
CA GLY A 393 -1.27 -13.89 -22.83
C GLY A 393 -1.35 -14.46 -21.41
N GLU A 394 -1.45 -13.60 -20.42
CA GLU A 394 -1.66 -14.01 -19.01
C GLU A 394 -3.14 -14.30 -18.72
N ILE A 395 -4.04 -13.77 -19.54
CA ILE A 395 -5.48 -13.99 -19.47
C ILE A 395 -6.08 -14.16 -20.86
N LYS A 396 -7.20 -14.90 -20.95
CA LYS A 396 -7.96 -15.12 -22.18
C LYS A 396 -8.87 -13.97 -22.54
#